data_00407badcc703f53a38fdcb736e0cefe
#
_entry.id   00407badcc703f53a38fdcb736e0cefe
#
_cell.length_a   1.000
_cell.length_b   1.000
_cell.length_c   1.000
_cell.angle_alpha   90.00
_cell.angle_beta   90.00
_cell.angle_gamma   90.00
#
_symmetry.space_group_name_H-M   'P 1'
#
loop_
_entity.id
_entity.type
_entity.pdbx_description
1 polymer ?
#
loop_
_entity_poly.entity_id
_entity_poly.type
_entity_poly.pdbx_seq_one_letter_code
_entity_poly.pdbx_strand_id
1 'polypeptide(L)'
;MDKEILNADFDTHPETVDTEEELSNYLSEIAEEIGWIVIYFNSLEDQIAQCLREMMLRDAYQDERLDVFLAEMGYQVKARALVHLYGQAIAFGASRLPTQDLIDLEKALTEAAAIRNGYAHADWIGLRTEAYIKVKTRSTRNGVMHRYKRIDPEVAQMDVDFISSLRHRLEAVHELVLNQIYGQPSTKNETDVQN
;
A
#
# COMPACT_ATOMS: atom_id res chain seq x y z
N MET A 1 -19.36 -4.67 -0.19
CA MET A 1 -19.31 -6.06 -0.69
C MET A 1 -19.06 -5.99 -2.20
N ASP A 2 -18.00 -6.63 -2.69
CA ASP A 2 -17.67 -6.57 -4.12
C ASP A 2 -18.61 -7.49 -4.92
N LYS A 3 -19.09 -6.99 -6.08
CA LYS A 3 -19.89 -7.80 -7.03
C LYS A 3 -19.09 -7.96 -8.33
N GLU A 4 -18.99 -9.18 -8.85
CA GLU A 4 -18.48 -9.43 -10.21
C GLU A 4 -19.65 -9.77 -11.13
N ILE A 5 -19.78 -9.04 -12.21
CA ILE A 5 -20.92 -9.15 -13.13
C ILE A 5 -20.37 -9.37 -14.55
N LEU A 6 -20.93 -10.37 -15.25
CA LEU A 6 -20.66 -10.59 -16.68
C LEU A 6 -21.31 -9.50 -17.53
N ASN A 7 -20.65 -9.08 -18.61
CA ASN A 7 -21.19 -8.10 -19.52
C ASN A 7 -22.49 -8.59 -20.22
N ALA A 8 -22.65 -9.91 -20.34
CA ALA A 8 -23.88 -10.52 -20.87
C ALA A 8 -25.11 -10.33 -19.95
N ASP A 9 -24.86 -10.11 -18.64
CA ASP A 9 -25.92 -9.92 -17.64
C ASP A 9 -26.21 -8.43 -17.40
N PHE A 10 -25.91 -7.57 -18.38
CA PHE A 10 -25.97 -6.11 -18.25
C PHE A 10 -27.35 -5.61 -17.85
N ASP A 11 -28.42 -6.27 -18.27
CA ASP A 11 -29.81 -5.92 -17.95
C ASP A 11 -30.16 -6.14 -16.46
N THR A 12 -29.32 -6.87 -15.72
CA THR A 12 -29.53 -7.13 -14.28
C THR A 12 -28.74 -6.18 -13.39
N HIS A 13 -28.06 -5.19 -13.98
CA HIS A 13 -27.25 -4.24 -13.23
C HIS A 13 -28.09 -3.26 -12.41
N PRO A 14 -27.60 -2.86 -11.23
CA PRO A 14 -28.17 -1.73 -10.53
C PRO A 14 -28.29 -0.54 -11.49
N GLU A 15 -29.40 0.15 -11.43
CA GLU A 15 -29.63 1.34 -12.25
C GLU A 15 -28.52 2.37 -12.05
N THR A 16 -28.17 3.11 -13.09
CA THR A 16 -27.27 4.26 -12.98
C THR A 16 -27.94 5.34 -12.16
N VAL A 17 -27.16 6.15 -11.48
CA VAL A 17 -27.62 7.39 -10.86
C VAL A 17 -28.15 8.30 -11.97
N ASP A 18 -29.42 8.67 -11.91
CA ASP A 18 -30.13 9.26 -13.05
C ASP A 18 -29.87 10.76 -13.24
N THR A 19 -29.27 11.43 -12.23
CA THR A 19 -29.07 12.87 -12.29
C THR A 19 -27.63 13.28 -12.05
N GLU A 20 -27.17 14.29 -12.79
CA GLU A 20 -25.87 14.91 -12.62
C GLU A 20 -25.69 15.51 -11.21
N GLU A 21 -26.80 15.94 -10.61
CA GLU A 21 -26.83 16.50 -9.24
C GLU A 21 -26.54 15.42 -8.19
N GLU A 22 -27.16 14.22 -8.30
CA GLU A 22 -26.91 13.09 -7.39
C GLU A 22 -25.45 12.60 -7.49
N LEU A 23 -24.92 12.51 -8.71
CA LEU A 23 -23.51 12.19 -8.93
C LEU A 23 -22.59 13.24 -8.31
N SER A 24 -22.88 14.52 -8.50
CA SER A 24 -22.07 15.62 -7.94
C SER A 24 -22.09 15.62 -6.43
N ASN A 25 -23.25 15.38 -5.82
CA ASN A 25 -23.40 15.29 -4.37
C ASN A 25 -22.57 14.12 -3.80
N TYR A 26 -22.72 12.92 -4.40
CA TYR A 26 -21.96 11.75 -3.99
C TYR A 26 -20.44 11.96 -4.12
N LEU A 27 -19.97 12.51 -5.24
CA LEU A 27 -18.55 12.78 -5.44
C LEU A 27 -18.02 13.81 -4.44
N SER A 28 -18.83 14.80 -4.07
CA SER A 28 -18.47 15.80 -3.07
C SER A 28 -18.30 15.19 -1.67
N GLU A 29 -19.06 14.15 -1.34
CA GLU A 29 -19.00 13.46 -0.05
C GLU A 29 -17.74 12.59 0.12
N ILE A 30 -17.12 12.12 -0.98
CA ILE A 30 -15.97 11.21 -0.91
C ILE A 30 -14.68 11.78 -1.53
N ALA A 31 -14.73 12.97 -2.11
CA ALA A 31 -13.58 13.56 -2.80
C ALA A 31 -12.39 13.80 -1.86
N GLU A 32 -12.66 14.15 -0.61
CA GLU A 32 -11.63 14.38 0.39
C GLU A 32 -10.89 13.08 0.70
N GLU A 33 -11.58 11.99 0.95
CA GLU A 33 -11.02 10.68 1.25
C GLU A 33 -10.20 10.14 0.08
N ILE A 34 -10.69 10.31 -1.16
CA ILE A 34 -9.94 9.95 -2.37
C ILE A 34 -8.61 10.73 -2.41
N GLY A 35 -8.65 12.03 -2.10
CA GLY A 35 -7.46 12.87 -2.00
C GLY A 35 -6.47 12.35 -0.95
N TRP A 36 -6.95 12.01 0.24
CA TRP A 36 -6.12 11.47 1.30
C TRP A 36 -5.53 10.09 0.98
N ILE A 37 -6.28 9.20 0.32
CA ILE A 37 -5.76 7.92 -0.17
C ILE A 37 -4.55 8.13 -1.08
N VAL A 38 -4.65 9.07 -2.03
CA VAL A 38 -3.54 9.36 -2.95
C VAL A 38 -2.35 9.96 -2.21
N ILE A 39 -2.58 10.91 -1.31
CA ILE A 39 -1.52 11.59 -0.54
C ILE A 39 -0.78 10.58 0.35
N TYR A 40 -1.50 9.77 1.13
CA TYR A 40 -0.87 8.80 2.03
C TYR A 40 -0.20 7.67 1.27
N PHE A 41 -0.75 7.23 0.14
CA PHE A 41 -0.12 6.21 -0.69
C PHE A 41 1.19 6.71 -1.32
N ASN A 42 1.23 7.92 -1.84
CA ASN A 42 2.47 8.52 -2.37
C ASN A 42 3.52 8.65 -1.25
N SER A 43 3.10 9.11 -0.07
CA SER A 43 3.99 9.18 1.09
C SER A 43 4.47 7.80 1.57
N LEU A 44 3.65 6.75 1.45
CA LEU A 44 4.07 5.37 1.72
C LEU A 44 5.12 4.91 0.69
N GLU A 45 4.95 5.24 -0.58
CA GLU A 45 5.93 4.92 -1.64
C GLU A 45 7.27 5.61 -1.39
N ASP A 46 7.25 6.89 -1.02
CA ASP A 46 8.46 7.63 -0.66
C ASP A 46 9.15 7.04 0.58
N GLN A 47 8.38 6.64 1.59
CA GLN A 47 8.90 5.98 2.78
C GLN A 47 9.55 4.64 2.46
N ILE A 48 8.96 3.82 1.57
CA ILE A 48 9.57 2.56 1.09
C ILE A 48 10.90 2.86 0.40
N ALA A 49 10.95 3.89 -0.45
CA ALA A 49 12.19 4.29 -1.11
C ALA A 49 13.26 4.73 -0.11
N GLN A 50 12.89 5.47 0.94
CA GLN A 50 13.78 5.85 2.02
C GLN A 50 14.30 4.63 2.78
N CYS A 51 13.43 3.69 3.15
CA CYS A 51 13.82 2.43 3.80
C CYS A 51 14.82 1.63 2.93
N LEU A 52 14.63 1.59 1.62
CA LEU A 52 15.57 0.95 0.70
C LEU A 52 16.95 1.62 0.72
N ARG A 53 16.99 2.98 0.73
CA ARG A 53 18.27 3.71 0.83
C ARG A 53 19.00 3.36 2.13
N GLU A 54 18.32 3.39 3.24
CA GLU A 54 18.90 3.12 4.57
C GLU A 54 19.37 1.67 4.75
N MET A 55 18.69 0.72 4.07
CA MET A 55 19.13 -0.68 4.06
C MET A 55 20.34 -0.94 3.15
N MET A 56 20.51 -0.17 2.07
CA MET A 56 21.50 -0.46 1.03
C MET A 56 22.72 0.44 1.06
N LEU A 57 22.60 1.64 1.62
CA LEU A 57 23.67 2.64 1.61
C LEU A 57 24.23 2.88 3.00
N ARG A 58 25.56 3.07 3.08
CA ARG A 58 26.21 3.46 4.31
C ARG A 58 25.84 4.91 4.73
N ASP A 59 25.62 5.76 3.75
CA ASP A 59 25.22 7.16 3.93
C ASP A 59 24.03 7.42 3.00
N ALA A 60 22.84 7.13 3.53
CA ALA A 60 21.58 7.24 2.79
C ALA A 60 21.19 8.68 2.41
N TYR A 61 21.81 9.69 3.09
CA TYR A 61 21.45 11.10 2.89
C TYR A 61 22.40 11.84 1.92
N GLN A 62 23.59 11.30 1.68
CA GLN A 62 24.59 11.92 0.81
C GLN A 62 24.85 11.16 -0.49
N ASP A 63 24.40 9.91 -0.58
CA ASP A 63 24.58 9.06 -1.76
C ASP A 63 23.29 8.95 -2.58
N GLU A 64 23.14 9.79 -3.58
CA GLU A 64 21.96 9.84 -4.47
C GLU A 64 22.01 8.82 -5.62
N ARG A 65 23.06 7.99 -5.73
CA ARG A 65 23.20 7.06 -6.86
C ARG A 65 22.08 6.03 -6.93
N LEU A 66 21.54 5.62 -5.77
CA LEU A 66 20.43 4.69 -5.73
C LEU A 66 19.12 5.32 -6.22
N ASP A 67 18.96 6.64 -6.14
CA ASP A 67 17.75 7.34 -6.55
C ASP A 67 17.47 7.19 -8.06
N VAL A 68 18.51 7.08 -8.86
CA VAL A 68 18.37 6.81 -10.31
C VAL A 68 17.61 5.50 -10.53
N PHE A 69 17.93 4.46 -9.76
CA PHE A 69 17.24 3.17 -9.86
C PHE A 69 15.85 3.20 -9.21
N LEU A 70 15.72 3.85 -8.06
CA LEU A 70 14.45 3.95 -7.35
C LEU A 70 13.42 4.77 -8.16
N ALA A 71 13.85 5.77 -8.92
CA ALA A 71 12.97 6.55 -9.79
C ALA A 71 12.33 5.71 -10.91
N GLU A 72 13.06 4.71 -11.41
CA GLU A 72 12.57 3.80 -12.47
C GLU A 72 11.72 2.64 -11.93
N MET A 73 11.72 2.44 -10.60
CA MET A 73 10.95 1.36 -9.96
C MET A 73 9.54 1.83 -9.59
N GLY A 74 8.52 1.10 -10.05
CA GLY A 74 7.17 1.29 -9.53
C GLY A 74 7.00 0.73 -8.11
N TYR A 75 5.97 1.20 -7.42
CA TYR A 75 5.66 0.85 -6.03
C TYR A 75 5.83 -0.64 -5.68
N GLN A 76 5.22 -1.54 -6.49
CA GLN A 76 5.25 -2.99 -6.23
C GLN A 76 6.66 -3.57 -6.24
N VAL A 77 7.54 -3.05 -7.08
CA VAL A 77 8.94 -3.49 -7.16
C VAL A 77 9.70 -3.01 -5.95
N LYS A 78 9.53 -1.75 -5.54
CA LYS A 78 10.12 -1.18 -4.33
C LYS A 78 9.67 -1.94 -3.07
N ALA A 79 8.36 -2.15 -2.90
CA ALA A 79 7.80 -2.85 -1.75
C ALA A 79 8.34 -4.27 -1.63
N ARG A 80 8.35 -5.04 -2.72
CA ARG A 80 8.92 -6.39 -2.74
C ARG A 80 10.42 -6.41 -2.46
N ALA A 81 11.18 -5.47 -3.03
CA ALA A 81 12.61 -5.36 -2.77
C ALA A 81 12.88 -5.12 -1.28
N LEU A 82 12.12 -4.24 -0.63
CA LEU A 82 12.26 -3.96 0.80
C LEU A 82 11.93 -5.19 1.65
N VAL A 83 10.82 -5.88 1.37
CA VAL A 83 10.44 -7.12 2.07
C VAL A 83 11.52 -8.19 1.92
N HIS A 84 12.13 -8.33 0.74
CA HIS A 84 13.20 -9.28 0.51
C HIS A 84 14.47 -8.91 1.29
N LEU A 85 14.82 -7.63 1.41
CA LEU A 85 15.96 -7.19 2.22
C LEU A 85 15.74 -7.48 3.72
N TYR A 86 14.53 -7.26 4.24
CA TYR A 86 14.20 -7.65 5.62
C TYR A 86 14.26 -9.17 5.80
N GLY A 87 13.72 -9.94 4.84
CA GLY A 87 13.81 -11.40 4.84
C GLY A 87 15.26 -11.89 4.82
N GLN A 88 16.13 -11.24 4.07
CA GLN A 88 17.57 -11.54 4.04
C GLN A 88 18.22 -11.23 5.40
N ALA A 89 17.89 -10.10 6.03
CA ALA A 89 18.39 -9.77 7.36
C ALA A 89 17.99 -10.81 8.43
N ILE A 90 16.75 -11.32 8.34
CA ILE A 90 16.28 -12.41 9.20
C ILE A 90 17.07 -13.69 8.93
N ALA A 91 17.21 -14.08 7.65
CA ALA A 91 17.90 -15.32 7.26
C ALA A 91 19.37 -15.35 7.69
N PHE A 92 20.04 -14.20 7.72
CA PHE A 92 21.41 -14.06 8.20
C PHE A 92 21.52 -13.86 9.71
N GLY A 93 20.41 -13.87 10.43
CA GLY A 93 20.39 -13.65 11.88
C GLY A 93 20.72 -12.21 12.31
N ALA A 94 20.75 -11.27 11.36
CA ALA A 94 20.97 -9.85 11.61
C ALA A 94 19.71 -9.16 12.16
N SER A 95 18.53 -9.73 11.91
CA SER A 95 17.27 -9.27 12.49
C SER A 95 16.52 -10.43 13.16
N ARG A 96 15.79 -10.09 14.24
CA ARG A 96 14.90 -10.98 14.99
C ARG A 96 13.42 -10.65 14.73
N LEU A 97 13.12 -9.92 13.67
CA LEU A 97 11.75 -9.65 13.26
C LEU A 97 11.03 -11.00 13.02
N PRO A 98 9.86 -11.24 13.64
CA PRO A 98 9.11 -12.46 13.40
C PRO A 98 8.73 -12.59 11.92
N THR A 99 8.91 -13.78 11.35
CA THR A 99 8.57 -14.03 9.94
C THR A 99 7.09 -13.74 9.64
N GLN A 100 6.21 -13.96 10.61
CA GLN A 100 4.79 -13.65 10.45
C GLN A 100 4.54 -12.15 10.29
N ASP A 101 5.25 -11.31 11.05
CA ASP A 101 5.12 -9.85 10.94
C ASP A 101 5.57 -9.34 9.56
N LEU A 102 6.61 -9.97 8.99
CA LEU A 102 7.07 -9.67 7.62
C LEU A 102 6.03 -10.08 6.57
N ILE A 103 5.44 -11.27 6.71
CA ILE A 103 4.37 -11.75 5.83
C ILE A 103 3.15 -10.81 5.89
N ASP A 104 2.78 -10.39 7.09
CA ASP A 104 1.62 -9.51 7.29
C ASP A 104 1.92 -8.08 6.79
N LEU A 105 3.16 -7.62 6.87
CA LEU A 105 3.59 -6.37 6.24
C LEU A 105 3.50 -6.45 4.70
N GLU A 106 4.00 -7.52 4.09
CA GLU A 106 3.94 -7.74 2.63
C GLU A 106 2.50 -7.73 2.11
N LYS A 107 1.60 -8.44 2.81
CA LYS A 107 0.17 -8.45 2.47
C LYS A 107 -0.42 -7.04 2.55
N ALA A 108 -0.15 -6.31 3.63
CA ALA A 108 -0.66 -4.97 3.83
C ALA A 108 -0.14 -3.97 2.76
N LEU A 109 1.14 -4.05 2.39
CA LEU A 109 1.70 -3.25 1.28
C LEU A 109 1.03 -3.58 -0.06
N THR A 110 0.73 -4.85 -0.31
CA THR A 110 0.01 -5.28 -1.52
C THR A 110 -1.43 -4.77 -1.53
N GLU A 111 -2.09 -4.81 -0.39
CA GLU A 111 -3.47 -4.32 -0.21
C GLU A 111 -3.56 -2.80 -0.40
N ALA A 112 -2.62 -2.03 0.15
CA ALA A 112 -2.56 -0.58 -0.07
C ALA A 112 -2.48 -0.21 -1.55
N ALA A 113 -1.68 -0.94 -2.34
CA ALA A 113 -1.63 -0.75 -3.79
C ALA A 113 -2.95 -1.13 -4.49
N ALA A 114 -3.63 -2.18 -4.03
CA ALA A 114 -4.92 -2.57 -4.58
C ALA A 114 -6.00 -1.53 -4.27
N ILE A 115 -6.02 -0.97 -3.07
CA ILE A 115 -6.90 0.12 -2.67
C ILE A 115 -6.67 1.33 -3.57
N ARG A 116 -5.45 1.86 -3.60
CA ARG A 116 -5.11 3.04 -4.40
C ARG A 116 -5.45 2.85 -5.88
N ASN A 117 -5.13 1.69 -6.45
CA ASN A 117 -5.44 1.41 -7.85
C ASN A 117 -6.95 1.28 -8.08
N GLY A 118 -7.69 0.76 -7.11
CA GLY A 118 -9.15 0.72 -7.14
C GLY A 118 -9.73 2.13 -7.26
N TYR A 119 -9.25 3.08 -6.47
CA TYR A 119 -9.70 4.48 -6.53
C TYR A 119 -9.20 5.21 -7.78
N ALA A 120 -7.93 5.04 -8.16
CA ALA A 120 -7.34 5.75 -9.30
C ALA A 120 -7.90 5.33 -10.66
N HIS A 121 -8.38 4.11 -10.80
CA HIS A 121 -8.88 3.54 -12.05
C HIS A 121 -10.38 3.25 -12.04
N ALA A 122 -11.09 3.66 -10.99
CA ALA A 122 -12.54 3.53 -10.93
C ALA A 122 -13.23 4.42 -11.97
N ASP A 123 -14.33 3.92 -12.50
CA ASP A 123 -15.21 4.68 -13.37
C ASP A 123 -16.22 5.46 -12.51
N TRP A 124 -15.77 6.59 -11.99
CA TRP A 124 -16.55 7.43 -11.07
C TRP A 124 -17.79 8.03 -11.72
N ILE A 125 -17.77 8.23 -13.05
CA ILE A 125 -18.90 8.75 -13.80
C ILE A 125 -19.95 7.65 -14.01
N GLY A 126 -19.54 6.38 -14.07
CA GLY A 126 -20.42 5.22 -14.17
C GLY A 126 -20.96 4.74 -12.83
N LEU A 127 -21.22 5.66 -11.89
CA LEU A 127 -21.83 5.36 -10.60
C LEU A 127 -23.15 4.64 -10.77
N ARG A 128 -23.33 3.58 -10.01
CA ARG A 128 -24.59 2.81 -9.93
C ARG A 128 -25.33 3.15 -8.65
N THR A 129 -26.62 2.83 -8.61
CA THR A 129 -27.39 2.92 -7.37
C THR A 129 -26.68 2.20 -6.23
N GLU A 130 -26.91 2.59 -4.99
CA GLU A 130 -26.26 2.07 -3.80
C GLU A 130 -24.72 2.29 -3.77
N ALA A 131 -24.21 3.33 -4.46
CA ALA A 131 -22.80 3.70 -4.49
C ALA A 131 -21.85 2.62 -5.07
N TYR A 132 -22.33 1.79 -5.98
CA TYR A 132 -21.48 0.83 -6.69
C TYR A 132 -20.74 1.48 -7.86
N ILE A 133 -19.42 1.29 -7.90
CA ILE A 133 -18.52 1.83 -8.91
C ILE A 133 -17.78 0.68 -9.59
N LYS A 134 -17.61 0.79 -10.91
CA LYS A 134 -16.81 -0.16 -11.67
C LYS A 134 -15.32 0.09 -11.43
N VAL A 135 -14.68 -0.80 -10.66
CA VAL A 135 -13.25 -0.67 -10.30
C VAL A 135 -12.32 -1.48 -11.19
N LYS A 136 -12.83 -2.44 -11.95
CA LYS A 136 -12.00 -3.28 -12.83
C LYS A 136 -12.80 -3.93 -13.94
N THR A 137 -12.17 -4.02 -15.10
CA THR A 137 -12.67 -4.83 -16.23
C THR A 137 -11.62 -5.88 -16.58
N ARG A 138 -12.04 -7.11 -16.81
CA ARG A 138 -11.18 -8.18 -17.27
C ARG A 138 -11.84 -8.99 -18.38
N SER A 139 -11.06 -9.44 -19.36
CA SER A 139 -11.50 -10.42 -20.34
C SER A 139 -11.34 -11.84 -19.80
N THR A 140 -12.33 -12.66 -20.01
CA THR A 140 -12.34 -14.09 -19.64
C THR A 140 -12.74 -14.94 -20.86
N ARG A 141 -12.64 -16.27 -20.76
CA ARG A 141 -13.12 -17.17 -21.81
C ARG A 141 -14.64 -17.09 -22.03
N ASN A 142 -15.37 -16.61 -21.01
CA ASN A 142 -16.83 -16.49 -21.04
C ASN A 142 -17.30 -15.06 -21.41
N GLY A 143 -16.38 -14.17 -21.80
CA GLY A 143 -16.69 -12.78 -22.13
C GLY A 143 -16.00 -11.77 -21.21
N VAL A 144 -16.50 -10.53 -21.21
CA VAL A 144 -15.98 -9.44 -20.39
C VAL A 144 -16.66 -9.45 -19.04
N MET A 145 -15.87 -9.43 -17.97
CA MET A 145 -16.34 -9.29 -16.60
C MET A 145 -16.00 -7.92 -16.05
N HIS A 146 -16.98 -7.29 -15.42
CA HIS A 146 -16.81 -6.05 -14.65
C HIS A 146 -16.90 -6.36 -13.17
N ARG A 147 -15.95 -5.80 -12.40
CA ARG A 147 -15.96 -5.83 -10.94
C ARG A 147 -16.45 -4.50 -10.43
N TYR A 148 -17.50 -4.54 -9.64
CA TYR A 148 -18.05 -3.38 -8.96
C TYR A 148 -17.73 -3.46 -7.47
N LYS A 149 -17.29 -2.35 -6.90
CA LYS A 149 -17.08 -2.18 -5.45
C LYS A 149 -18.08 -1.13 -4.97
N ARG A 150 -18.75 -1.40 -3.86
CA ARG A 150 -19.48 -0.36 -3.17
C ARG A 150 -18.46 0.49 -2.43
N ILE A 151 -18.49 1.79 -2.71
CA ILE A 151 -17.64 2.78 -2.04
C ILE A 151 -18.59 3.85 -1.52
N ASP A 152 -18.69 3.95 -0.21
CA ASP A 152 -19.38 5.03 0.49
C ASP A 152 -18.35 5.76 1.37
N PRO A 153 -18.68 6.92 1.96
CA PRO A 153 -17.73 7.69 2.77
C PRO A 153 -17.08 6.89 3.90
N GLU A 154 -17.83 6.00 4.55
CA GLU A 154 -17.29 5.15 5.62
C GLU A 154 -16.23 4.18 5.11
N VAL A 155 -16.49 3.53 3.96
CA VAL A 155 -15.53 2.63 3.31
C VAL A 155 -14.30 3.40 2.86
N ALA A 156 -14.47 4.59 2.30
CA ALA A 156 -13.36 5.44 1.87
C ALA A 156 -12.50 5.87 3.07
N GLN A 157 -13.11 6.26 4.19
CA GLN A 157 -12.40 6.60 5.42
C GLN A 157 -11.63 5.41 6.00
N MET A 158 -12.21 4.20 6.00
CA MET A 158 -11.50 3.00 6.43
C MET A 158 -10.26 2.72 5.57
N ASP A 159 -10.35 2.93 4.26
CA ASP A 159 -9.23 2.78 3.32
C ASP A 159 -8.13 3.85 3.58
N VAL A 160 -8.50 5.10 3.93
CA VAL A 160 -7.57 6.17 4.37
C VAL A 160 -6.83 5.75 5.64
N ASP A 161 -7.58 5.32 6.68
CA ASP A 161 -7.04 4.93 7.98
C ASP A 161 -6.09 3.73 7.85
N PHE A 162 -6.44 2.78 6.98
CA PHE A 162 -5.59 1.62 6.70
C PHE A 162 -4.23 2.05 6.13
N ILE A 163 -4.20 2.89 5.08
CA ILE A 163 -2.94 3.33 4.45
C ILE A 163 -2.13 4.19 5.42
N SER A 164 -2.79 5.07 6.17
CA SER A 164 -2.13 5.91 7.18
C SER A 164 -1.48 5.07 8.28
N SER A 165 -2.22 4.10 8.84
CA SER A 165 -1.68 3.20 9.88
C SER A 165 -0.56 2.31 9.37
N LEU A 166 -0.62 1.88 8.11
CA LEU A 166 0.44 1.08 7.48
C LEU A 166 1.76 1.85 7.38
N ARG A 167 1.72 3.17 7.15
CA ARG A 167 2.92 4.00 7.16
C ARG A 167 3.63 3.97 8.52
N HIS A 168 2.88 4.14 9.60
CA HIS A 168 3.44 4.05 10.96
C HIS A 168 3.96 2.65 11.30
N ARG A 169 3.23 1.62 10.84
CA ARG A 169 3.68 0.23 11.01
C ARG A 169 5.00 -0.03 10.26
N LEU A 170 5.12 0.46 9.03
CA LEU A 170 6.35 0.32 8.24
C LEU A 170 7.53 1.00 8.94
N GLU A 171 7.34 2.22 9.46
CA GLU A 171 8.34 2.97 10.21
C GLU A 171 8.82 2.17 11.42
N ALA A 172 7.91 1.67 12.25
CA ALA A 172 8.25 0.88 13.44
C ALA A 172 9.01 -0.42 13.09
N VAL A 173 8.61 -1.13 12.02
CA VAL A 173 9.32 -2.33 11.56
C VAL A 173 10.71 -1.97 11.05
N HIS A 174 10.83 -0.88 10.30
CA HIS A 174 12.10 -0.43 9.74
C HIS A 174 13.09 -0.05 10.82
N GLU A 175 12.68 0.78 11.79
CA GLU A 175 13.49 1.15 12.94
C GLU A 175 13.96 -0.07 13.75
N LEU A 176 13.06 -1.03 13.97
CA LEU A 176 13.40 -2.29 14.64
C LEU A 176 14.49 -3.04 13.88
N VAL A 177 14.38 -3.19 12.57
CA VAL A 177 15.34 -3.89 11.72
C VAL A 177 16.68 -3.15 11.72
N LEU A 178 16.70 -1.84 11.51
CA LEU A 178 17.92 -1.03 11.51
C LEU A 178 18.65 -1.06 12.85
N ASN A 179 17.91 -0.94 13.95
CA ASN A 179 18.48 -1.02 15.30
C ASN A 179 19.12 -2.38 15.60
N GLN A 180 18.60 -3.45 15.00
CA GLN A 180 19.19 -4.79 15.15
C GLN A 180 20.42 -5.00 14.26
N ILE A 181 20.45 -4.40 13.07
CA ILE A 181 21.59 -4.50 12.13
C ILE A 181 22.75 -3.59 12.56
N TYR A 182 22.43 -2.34 12.91
CA TYR A 182 23.42 -1.29 13.17
C TYR A 182 23.49 -0.82 14.61
N GLY A 183 22.57 -1.30 15.46
CA GLY A 183 22.53 -0.96 16.88
C GLY A 183 23.83 -1.38 17.57
N GLN A 184 24.32 -0.51 18.46
CA GLN A 184 25.61 -0.62 19.14
C GLN A 184 25.84 -2.03 19.66
N PRO A 185 27.05 -2.60 19.45
CA PRO A 185 27.43 -3.79 20.17
C PRO A 185 27.31 -3.49 21.68
N SER A 186 26.52 -4.29 22.39
CA SER A 186 26.48 -4.24 23.85
C SER A 186 27.90 -4.10 24.32
N THR A 187 28.22 -3.04 25.02
CA THR A 187 29.45 -2.90 25.78
C THR A 187 29.54 -4.12 26.68
N LYS A 188 30.21 -5.17 26.20
CA LYS A 188 30.66 -6.26 27.05
C LYS A 188 31.64 -5.63 28.02
N ASN A 189 31.21 -5.56 29.27
CA ASN A 189 31.95 -5.33 30.45
C ASN A 189 33.47 -5.45 30.27
N GLU A 190 34.15 -4.32 30.20
CA GLU A 190 35.55 -4.18 30.65
C GLU A 190 35.54 -4.18 32.17
N THR A 191 35.29 -5.34 32.76
CA THR A 191 35.49 -5.56 34.20
C THR A 191 35.88 -7.02 34.42
N ASP A 192 37.00 -7.42 33.88
CA ASP A 192 37.74 -8.60 34.37
C ASP A 192 39.16 -8.61 33.80
N VAL A 193 39.94 -7.58 34.07
CA VAL A 193 41.41 -7.68 34.11
C VAL A 193 41.92 -6.73 35.19
N GLN A 194 41.74 -7.14 36.44
CA GLN A 194 42.59 -6.76 37.54
C GLN A 194 42.56 -7.89 38.57
N ASN A 195 43.48 -8.83 38.40
CA ASN A 195 44.24 -9.50 39.48
C ASN A 195 45.35 -10.33 38.87
#